data_dd665679cd6d97970512ab2059bbc3b2
#
_entry.id   dd665679cd6d97970512ab2059bbc3b2
#
_cell.length_a   1.000
_cell.length_b   1.000
_cell.length_c   1.000
_cell.angle_alpha   90.00
_cell.angle_beta   90.00
_cell.angle_gamma   90.00
#
_symmetry.space_group_name_H-M   'P 1'
#
loop_
_entity.id
_entity.type
_entity.pdbx_description
1 polymer ?
#
loop_
_entity_poly.entity_id
_entity_poly.type
_entity_poly.pdbx_seq_one_letter_code
_entity_poly.pdbx_strand_id
1 'polypeptide(L)'
;LQLINVAYGGTLHQHLPEALGTERYKIGGGVFAENTVEVDADTKLAGLIGAGPYTVHSYHHQGVDRLGEGLVVTARTDDGLVQAFETPGDDYLVAVQWHPEENSADRRLFLGLVAAADAYAASHRGVSA
;
A
#
# COMPACT_ATOMS: atom_id res chain seq x y z
N LEU A 1 4.75 2.41 3.29
CA LEU A 1 4.39 3.13 2.04
C LEU A 1 5.04 4.52 1.99
N GLN A 2 4.88 5.36 3.02
CA GLN A 2 5.33 6.76 3.01
C GLN A 2 6.84 6.91 2.80
N LEU A 3 7.65 6.13 3.51
CA LEU A 3 9.11 6.16 3.39
C LEU A 3 9.57 5.78 1.97
N ILE A 4 8.95 4.78 1.38
CA ILE A 4 9.23 4.36 0.00
C ILE A 4 8.92 5.49 -0.97
N ASN A 5 7.77 6.14 -0.82
CA ASN A 5 7.40 7.28 -1.67
C ASN A 5 8.46 8.39 -1.64
N VAL A 6 8.94 8.75 -0.45
CA VAL A 6 9.99 9.77 -0.27
C VAL A 6 11.31 9.32 -0.88
N ALA A 7 11.70 8.05 -0.68
CA ALA A 7 12.92 7.47 -1.26
C ALA A 7 12.92 7.51 -2.79
N TYR A 8 11.74 7.43 -3.42
CA TYR A 8 11.56 7.57 -4.88
C TYR A 8 11.34 9.03 -5.32
N GLY A 9 11.56 10.01 -4.44
CA GLY A 9 11.48 11.44 -4.73
C GLY A 9 10.08 12.04 -4.63
N GLY A 10 9.12 11.32 -4.07
CA GLY A 10 7.78 11.81 -3.81
C GLY A 10 7.68 12.71 -2.58
N THR A 11 6.50 13.29 -2.36
CA THR A 11 6.20 14.15 -1.22
C THR A 11 5.00 13.66 -0.44
N LEU A 12 4.86 14.13 0.80
CA LEU A 12 3.78 13.76 1.70
C LEU A 12 2.95 14.98 2.09
N HIS A 13 1.62 14.80 2.18
CA HIS A 13 0.79 15.65 3.02
C HIS A 13 1.20 15.44 4.48
N GLN A 14 1.65 16.47 5.15
CA GLN A 14 2.12 16.36 6.54
C GLN A 14 0.98 16.22 7.54
N HIS A 15 -0.22 16.69 7.19
CA HIS A 15 -1.39 16.59 8.04
C HIS A 15 -2.67 16.53 7.18
N LEU A 16 -3.22 15.34 7.04
CA LEU A 16 -4.40 15.08 6.19
C LEU A 16 -5.65 15.87 6.61
N PRO A 17 -5.94 16.09 7.92
CA PRO A 17 -7.07 16.94 8.30
C PRO A 17 -7.02 18.34 7.71
N GLU A 18 -5.85 18.93 7.58
CA GLU A 18 -5.67 20.25 6.93
C GLU A 18 -5.72 20.13 5.41
N ALA A 19 -5.04 19.14 4.83
CA ALA A 19 -4.90 18.99 3.39
C ALA A 19 -6.21 18.56 2.71
N LEU A 20 -6.97 17.65 3.34
CA LEU A 20 -8.18 17.07 2.76
C LEU A 20 -9.46 17.38 3.54
N GLY A 21 -9.35 18.08 4.67
CA GLY A 21 -10.50 18.41 5.52
C GLY A 21 -11.17 17.19 6.16
N THR A 22 -10.43 16.12 6.42
CA THR A 22 -10.99 14.87 6.94
C THR A 22 -10.10 14.23 8.00
N GLU A 23 -10.74 13.63 9.02
CA GLU A 23 -10.08 12.81 10.06
C GLU A 23 -10.31 11.31 9.85
N ARG A 24 -10.86 10.90 8.70
CA ARG A 24 -11.32 9.52 8.41
C ARG A 24 -10.22 8.46 8.49
N TYR A 25 -8.95 8.84 8.45
CA TYR A 25 -7.82 7.92 8.49
C TYR A 25 -7.25 7.74 9.89
N LYS A 26 -7.61 8.61 10.82
CA LYS A 26 -7.19 8.54 12.22
C LYS A 26 -8.26 9.18 13.10
N ILE A 27 -9.20 8.36 13.54
CA ILE A 27 -10.33 8.80 14.37
C ILE A 27 -9.97 9.00 15.85
N GLY A 28 -8.74 8.67 16.27
CA GLY A 28 -8.26 8.85 17.63
C GLY A 28 -8.55 7.66 18.55
N GLY A 29 -8.11 7.78 19.81
CA GLY A 29 -8.39 6.77 20.84
C GLY A 29 -7.73 5.41 20.63
N GLY A 30 -6.70 5.31 19.77
CA GLY A 30 -6.07 4.03 19.44
C GLY A 30 -6.95 3.10 18.60
N VAL A 31 -8.02 3.61 18.02
CA VAL A 31 -8.96 2.82 17.20
C VAL A 31 -8.62 2.96 15.74
N PHE A 32 -8.54 1.81 15.03
CA PHE A 32 -8.37 1.80 13.58
C PHE A 32 -9.66 2.19 12.87
N ALA A 33 -9.54 3.11 11.91
CA ALA A 33 -10.67 3.56 11.10
C ALA A 33 -10.88 2.60 9.92
N GLU A 34 -12.11 2.19 9.66
CA GLU A 34 -12.44 1.44 8.45
C GLU A 34 -12.65 2.40 7.27
N ASN A 35 -11.98 2.10 6.18
CA ASN A 35 -12.13 2.82 4.92
C ASN A 35 -12.27 1.82 3.77
N THR A 36 -12.90 2.24 2.69
CA THR A 36 -12.95 1.47 1.45
C THR A 36 -11.99 2.07 0.44
N VAL A 37 -11.12 1.23 -0.11
CA VAL A 37 -10.24 1.59 -1.23
C VAL A 37 -10.74 0.93 -2.50
N GLU A 38 -10.50 1.57 -3.63
CA GLU A 38 -10.70 0.97 -4.96
C GLU A 38 -9.36 0.46 -5.45
N VAL A 39 -9.28 -0.84 -5.69
CA VAL A 39 -8.09 -1.52 -6.18
C VAL A 39 -8.14 -1.62 -7.70
N ASP A 40 -7.14 -1.07 -8.38
CA ASP A 40 -7.05 -1.08 -9.83
C ASP A 40 -6.80 -2.50 -10.36
N ALA A 41 -7.49 -2.87 -11.43
CA ALA A 41 -7.28 -4.13 -12.13
C ALA A 41 -5.88 -4.19 -12.77
N ASP A 42 -5.42 -5.39 -13.07
CA ASP A 42 -4.14 -5.66 -13.77
C ASP A 42 -2.90 -5.17 -12.99
N THR A 43 -2.99 -5.14 -11.67
CA THR A 43 -1.91 -4.81 -10.75
C THR A 43 -1.46 -6.03 -9.95
N LYS A 44 -0.24 -6.01 -9.41
CA LYS A 44 0.21 -7.04 -8.46
C LYS A 44 -0.71 -7.11 -7.25
N LEU A 45 -1.12 -5.94 -6.74
CA LEU A 45 -2.06 -5.85 -5.62
C LEU A 45 -3.39 -6.55 -5.95
N ALA A 46 -3.97 -6.29 -7.12
CA ALA A 46 -5.20 -6.94 -7.55
C ALA A 46 -5.05 -8.46 -7.69
N GLY A 47 -3.87 -8.93 -8.10
CA GLY A 47 -3.53 -10.36 -8.14
C GLY A 47 -3.52 -11.02 -6.76
N LEU A 48 -3.29 -10.24 -5.70
CA LEU A 48 -3.26 -10.73 -4.33
C LEU A 48 -4.63 -10.65 -3.64
N ILE A 49 -5.30 -9.51 -3.72
CA ILE A 49 -6.55 -9.25 -2.96
C ILE A 49 -7.80 -9.04 -3.82
N GLY A 50 -7.66 -9.08 -5.14
CA GLY A 50 -8.74 -8.80 -6.07
C GLY A 50 -8.85 -7.33 -6.44
N ALA A 51 -9.43 -7.04 -7.61
CA ALA A 51 -9.73 -5.69 -8.07
C ALA A 51 -11.09 -5.22 -7.53
N GLY A 52 -11.29 -3.91 -7.49
CA GLY A 52 -12.53 -3.29 -7.04
C GLY A 52 -12.49 -2.87 -5.57
N PRO A 53 -13.66 -2.67 -4.94
CA PRO A 53 -13.73 -2.16 -3.58
C PRO A 53 -13.18 -3.18 -2.57
N TYR A 54 -12.38 -2.67 -1.64
CA TYR A 54 -11.76 -3.46 -0.57
C TYR A 54 -11.75 -2.66 0.74
N THR A 55 -12.21 -3.27 1.82
CA THR A 55 -12.23 -2.62 3.13
C THR A 55 -10.89 -2.76 3.84
N VAL A 56 -10.37 -1.63 4.31
CA VAL A 56 -9.06 -1.53 4.97
C VAL A 56 -9.18 -0.88 6.35
N HIS A 57 -8.19 -1.13 7.21
CA HIS A 57 -8.09 -0.53 8.54
C HIS A 57 -6.95 0.49 8.55
N SER A 58 -7.30 1.75 8.77
CA SER A 58 -6.39 2.90 8.69
C SER A 58 -6.07 3.48 10.05
N TYR A 59 -4.81 3.91 10.23
CA TYR A 59 -4.36 4.65 11.40
C TYR A 59 -3.18 5.55 10.99
N HIS A 60 -3.47 6.67 10.29
CA HIS A 60 -2.45 7.60 9.83
C HIS A 60 -3.02 9.00 9.65
N HIS A 61 -2.19 10.03 9.87
CA HIS A 61 -2.55 11.44 9.67
C HIS A 61 -1.75 12.09 8.53
N GLN A 62 -0.81 11.37 7.96
CA GLN A 62 -0.02 11.76 6.80
C GLN A 62 -0.32 10.83 5.63
N GLY A 63 -0.05 11.26 4.43
CA GLY A 63 -0.28 10.46 3.23
C GLY A 63 0.49 10.98 2.03
N VAL A 64 0.40 10.26 0.93
CA VAL A 64 1.07 10.63 -0.32
C VAL A 64 0.43 11.90 -0.90
N ASP A 65 1.25 12.91 -1.14
CA ASP A 65 0.91 14.10 -1.91
C ASP A 65 1.32 13.90 -3.37
N ARG A 66 2.62 13.99 -3.67
CA ARG A 66 3.16 13.69 -4.99
C ARG A 66 3.81 12.30 -4.99
N LEU A 67 3.39 11.45 -5.91
CA LEU A 67 3.94 10.12 -6.07
C LEU A 67 5.40 10.17 -6.53
N GLY A 68 6.23 9.29 -5.94
CA GLY A 68 7.62 9.11 -6.36
C GLY A 68 7.74 8.62 -7.80
N GLU A 69 8.84 8.96 -8.44
CA GLU A 69 9.11 8.58 -9.82
C GLU A 69 9.31 7.06 -9.95
N GLY A 70 8.67 6.45 -10.96
CA GLY A 70 8.75 5.01 -11.20
C GLY A 70 7.77 4.17 -10.35
N LEU A 71 6.95 4.80 -9.53
CA LEU A 71 5.87 4.15 -8.80
C LEU A 71 4.55 4.27 -9.56
N VAL A 72 3.70 3.27 -9.41
CA VAL A 72 2.36 3.21 -10.02
C VAL A 72 1.32 3.04 -8.93
N VAL A 73 0.34 3.93 -8.88
CA VAL A 73 -0.78 3.82 -7.93
C VAL A 73 -1.63 2.60 -8.26
N THR A 74 -2.00 1.85 -7.23
CA THR A 74 -2.79 0.62 -7.36
C THR A 74 -4.07 0.62 -6.52
N ALA A 75 -4.20 1.53 -5.57
CA ALA A 75 -5.45 1.73 -4.84
C ALA A 75 -5.58 3.17 -4.33
N ARG A 76 -6.82 3.67 -4.33
CA ARG A 76 -7.19 4.99 -3.81
C ARG A 76 -8.47 4.91 -2.98
N THR A 77 -8.62 5.82 -2.03
CA THR A 77 -9.90 6.16 -1.45
C THR A 77 -10.68 7.10 -2.36
N ASP A 78 -11.98 7.28 -2.12
CA ASP A 78 -12.88 8.10 -2.95
C ASP A 78 -12.52 9.61 -2.95
N ASP A 79 -11.77 10.07 -1.95
CA ASP A 79 -11.21 11.43 -1.89
C ASP A 79 -9.95 11.60 -2.77
N GLY A 80 -9.52 10.55 -3.46
CA GLY A 80 -8.36 10.54 -4.34
C GLY A 80 -7.02 10.28 -3.66
N LEU A 81 -6.99 10.11 -2.33
CA LEU A 81 -5.75 9.81 -1.62
C LEU A 81 -5.18 8.45 -2.02
N VAL A 82 -3.90 8.42 -2.34
CA VAL A 82 -3.18 7.18 -2.64
C VAL A 82 -3.12 6.30 -1.40
N GLN A 83 -3.57 5.06 -1.53
CA GLN A 83 -3.57 4.07 -0.46
C GLN A 83 -2.64 2.89 -0.74
N ALA A 84 -2.27 2.68 -1.98
CA ALA A 84 -1.30 1.66 -2.38
C ALA A 84 -0.61 2.06 -3.67
N PHE A 85 0.63 1.59 -3.81
CA PHE A 85 1.39 1.69 -5.05
C PHE A 85 2.34 0.49 -5.18
N GLU A 86 2.86 0.31 -6.37
CA GLU A 86 3.85 -0.73 -6.69
C GLU A 86 4.86 -0.23 -7.71
N THR A 87 5.94 -0.97 -7.91
CA THR A 87 6.81 -0.80 -9.09
C THR A 87 6.27 -1.63 -10.25
N PRO A 88 6.34 -1.11 -11.49
CA PRO A 88 6.02 -1.90 -12.67
C PRO A 88 7.10 -2.97 -12.94
N GLY A 89 6.74 -3.98 -13.73
CA GLY A 89 7.68 -5.03 -14.12
C GLY A 89 7.82 -6.16 -13.10
N ASP A 90 8.93 -6.87 -13.13
CA ASP A 90 9.13 -8.13 -12.41
C ASP A 90 9.59 -7.94 -10.94
N ASP A 91 10.07 -6.77 -10.59
CA ASP A 91 10.45 -6.46 -9.22
C ASP A 91 9.24 -6.49 -8.29
N TYR A 92 9.38 -7.17 -7.16
CA TYR A 92 8.31 -7.23 -6.17
C TYR A 92 8.44 -6.08 -5.17
N LEU A 93 7.73 -5.02 -5.43
CA LEU A 93 7.48 -3.94 -4.47
C LEU A 93 5.98 -3.64 -4.49
N VAL A 94 5.30 -3.97 -3.40
CA VAL A 94 3.89 -3.65 -3.17
C VAL A 94 3.81 -2.94 -1.83
N ALA A 95 3.30 -1.71 -1.83
CA ALA A 95 3.22 -0.88 -0.64
C ALA A 95 1.77 -0.45 -0.40
N VAL A 96 1.31 -0.63 0.84
CA VAL A 96 -0.03 -0.25 1.27
C VAL A 96 0.05 0.72 2.45
N GLN A 97 -0.91 1.64 2.55
CA GLN A 97 -0.99 2.62 3.63
C GLN A 97 -1.72 2.06 4.86
N TRP A 98 -2.65 1.15 4.65
CA TRP A 98 -3.42 0.53 5.73
C TRP A 98 -2.62 -0.53 6.49
N HIS A 99 -3.22 -1.06 7.54
CA HIS A 99 -2.64 -2.08 8.41
C HIS A 99 -3.27 -3.45 8.13
N PRO A 100 -2.71 -4.26 7.22
CA PRO A 100 -3.28 -5.57 6.87
C PRO A 100 -3.27 -6.56 8.04
N GLU A 101 -2.39 -6.38 9.03
CA GLU A 101 -2.32 -7.19 10.24
C GLU A 101 -3.58 -7.06 11.13
N GLU A 102 -4.34 -5.98 10.98
CA GLU A 102 -5.59 -5.78 11.72
C GLU A 102 -6.73 -6.68 11.22
N ASN A 103 -6.60 -7.26 10.05
CA ASN A 103 -7.49 -8.30 9.53
C ASN A 103 -6.75 -9.65 9.44
N SER A 104 -6.65 -10.35 10.56
CA SER A 104 -5.94 -11.63 10.63
C SER A 104 -6.59 -12.76 9.81
N ALA A 105 -7.84 -12.58 9.38
CA ALA A 105 -8.53 -13.53 8.51
C ALA A 105 -8.06 -13.43 7.05
N ASP A 106 -7.50 -12.29 6.64
CA ASP A 106 -7.00 -12.08 5.28
C ASP A 106 -5.47 -11.97 5.29
N ARG A 107 -4.80 -13.05 4.91
CA ARG A 107 -3.34 -13.15 4.88
C ARG A 107 -2.74 -12.99 3.49
N ARG A 108 -3.55 -12.67 2.48
CA ARG A 108 -3.12 -12.71 1.07
C ARG A 108 -1.92 -11.80 0.77
N LEU A 109 -1.83 -10.62 1.40
CA LEU A 109 -0.66 -9.74 1.23
C LEU A 109 0.61 -10.37 1.80
N PHE A 110 0.54 -10.97 2.98
CA PHE A 110 1.69 -11.63 3.60
C PHE A 110 2.11 -12.87 2.83
N LEU A 111 1.16 -13.68 2.35
CA LEU A 111 1.42 -14.84 1.51
C LEU A 111 2.06 -14.46 0.17
N GLY A 112 1.65 -13.32 -0.40
CA GLY A 112 2.27 -12.76 -1.60
C GLY A 112 3.74 -12.42 -1.40
N LEU A 113 4.07 -11.80 -0.27
CA LEU A 113 5.47 -11.50 0.09
C LEU A 113 6.30 -12.78 0.26
N VAL A 114 5.76 -13.78 0.96
CA VAL A 114 6.44 -15.07 1.15
C VAL A 114 6.71 -15.74 -0.20
N ALA A 115 5.71 -15.80 -1.07
CA ALA A 115 5.88 -16.38 -2.41
C ALA A 115 6.95 -15.65 -3.25
N ALA A 116 6.97 -14.32 -3.19
CA ALA A 116 7.98 -13.51 -3.87
C ALA A 116 9.39 -13.75 -3.30
N ALA A 117 9.51 -13.86 -1.98
CA ALA A 117 10.77 -14.15 -1.30
C ALA A 117 11.30 -15.55 -1.67
N ASP A 118 10.42 -16.56 -1.74
CA ASP A 118 10.79 -17.92 -2.16
C ASP A 118 11.28 -17.94 -3.61
N ALA A 119 10.59 -17.24 -4.50
CA ALA A 119 11.00 -17.14 -5.91
C ALA A 119 12.36 -16.43 -6.04
N TYR A 120 12.58 -15.35 -5.30
CA TYR A 120 13.84 -14.65 -5.25
C TYR A 120 14.98 -15.57 -4.75
N ALA A 121 14.76 -16.26 -3.64
CA ALA A 121 15.73 -17.19 -3.07
C ALA A 121 16.06 -18.32 -4.05
N ALA A 122 15.07 -18.88 -4.73
CA ALA A 122 15.28 -19.92 -5.74
C ALA A 122 16.13 -19.44 -6.93
N SER A 123 15.89 -18.23 -7.43
CA SER A 123 16.65 -17.65 -8.54
C SER A 123 18.10 -17.27 -8.18
N HIS A 124 18.39 -17.08 -6.87
CA HIS A 124 19.71 -16.69 -6.38
C HIS A 124 20.47 -17.85 -5.69
N ARG A 125 19.90 -19.05 -5.61
CA ARG A 125 20.58 -20.26 -5.12
C ARG A 125 21.61 -20.78 -6.12
N GLY A 126 22.71 -20.18 -6.25
CA GLY A 126 23.75 -20.56 -7.20
C GLY A 126 24.75 -19.46 -7.41
N VAL A 127 24.48 -18.32 -6.82
CA VAL A 127 25.43 -17.19 -6.74
C VAL A 127 26.12 -17.25 -5.39
N SER A 128 26.79 -18.36 -5.08
CA SER A 128 27.78 -18.37 -3.99
C SER A 128 29.09 -17.92 -4.56
N ALA A 129 29.55 -16.82 -4.07
CA ALA A 129 30.91 -16.36 -4.36
C ALA A 129 31.93 -17.38 -3.86
#